data_8b56ecd2a13a39b13e186e70f024efec
#
_entry.id   8b56ecd2a13a39b13e186e70f024efec
#
_cell.length_a   1.000
_cell.length_b   1.000
_cell.length_c   1.000
_cell.angle_alpha   90.00
_cell.angle_beta   90.00
_cell.angle_gamma   90.00
#
_symmetry.space_group_name_H-M   'P 1'
#
loop_
_entity.id
_entity.type
_entity.pdbx_description
1 polymer ?
#
loop_
_entity_poly.entity_id
_entity_poly.type
_entity_poly.pdbx_seq_one_letter_code
_entity_poly.pdbx_strand_id
1 'polypeptide(L)'
;MIVTLSGKLAACTVLRAVVVCGGVGYEVHIPVTTAERLGGVGSEVVLHTHQVFREDSQALYGFATAEERDFFALVVEKVSGIGPKTAMGLFSRLPLATLRQAVATADLALLASCPGIGKKTAERLVLDLRDKVGIAAGDAPAAPAAFPSAATAATDAVAALVALGTKAAEADKLVRAALAKAGPSATADQLVRAALGR
;
A
#
# COMPACT_ATOMS: atom_id res chain seq x y z
N MET A 1 -4.71 3.07 -15.48
CA MET A 1 -3.74 3.21 -14.38
C MET A 1 -2.91 1.93 -14.31
N ILE A 2 -1.57 2.05 -14.21
CA ILE A 2 -0.65 0.91 -14.11
C ILE A 2 -0.36 0.68 -12.63
N VAL A 3 -0.76 -0.48 -12.09
CA VAL A 3 -0.66 -0.80 -10.65
C VAL A 3 0.40 -1.86 -10.34
N THR A 4 0.84 -2.60 -11.36
CA THR A 4 1.89 -3.62 -11.24
C THR A 4 2.62 -3.73 -12.57
N LEU A 5 3.92 -3.91 -12.52
CA LEU A 5 4.77 -4.29 -13.65
C LEU A 5 5.48 -5.59 -13.32
N SER A 6 5.31 -6.59 -14.19
CA SER A 6 6.02 -7.87 -14.08
C SER A 6 6.78 -8.10 -15.38
N GLY A 7 8.08 -8.29 -15.30
CA GLY A 7 8.92 -8.47 -16.48
C GLY A 7 10.41 -8.43 -16.15
N LYS A 8 11.22 -8.28 -17.19
CA LYS A 8 12.66 -8.34 -17.11
C LYS A 8 13.27 -6.97 -16.76
N LEU A 9 14.13 -6.92 -15.77
CA LEU A 9 14.89 -5.72 -15.41
C LEU A 9 15.95 -5.42 -16.49
N ALA A 10 15.72 -4.38 -17.27
CA ALA A 10 16.64 -3.99 -18.37
C ALA A 10 17.73 -3.04 -17.88
N ALA A 11 17.41 -2.17 -16.92
CA ALA A 11 18.36 -1.25 -16.30
C ALA A 11 17.92 -0.94 -14.88
N CYS A 12 18.87 -0.72 -13.98
CA CYS A 12 18.62 -0.28 -12.62
C CYS A 12 19.69 0.73 -12.18
N THR A 13 19.23 1.83 -11.62
CA THR A 13 20.04 2.81 -10.90
C THR A 13 19.48 2.96 -9.49
N VAL A 14 20.11 3.78 -8.65
CA VAL A 14 19.70 3.99 -7.25
C VAL A 14 18.24 4.46 -7.11
N LEU A 15 17.74 5.22 -8.10
CA LEU A 15 16.40 5.85 -8.03
C LEU A 15 15.51 5.53 -9.23
N ARG A 16 15.95 4.70 -10.17
CA ARG A 16 15.19 4.36 -11.39
C ARG A 16 15.45 2.92 -11.79
N ALA A 17 14.40 2.28 -12.27
CA ALA A 17 14.46 0.98 -12.93
C ALA A 17 13.77 1.05 -14.29
N VAL A 18 14.27 0.27 -15.25
CA VAL A 18 13.56 0.01 -16.51
C VAL A 18 13.14 -1.45 -16.51
N VAL A 19 11.84 -1.70 -16.56
CA VAL A 19 11.26 -3.04 -16.61
C VAL A 19 10.65 -3.26 -17.99
N VAL A 20 11.06 -4.32 -18.66
CA VAL A 20 10.54 -4.70 -19.99
C VAL A 20 9.41 -5.70 -19.81
N CYS A 21 8.20 -5.30 -20.17
CA CYS A 21 6.99 -6.12 -20.10
C CYS A 21 6.44 -6.27 -21.53
N GLY A 22 6.41 -7.49 -22.07
CA GLY A 22 5.88 -7.75 -23.42
C GLY A 22 6.57 -6.94 -24.54
N GLY A 23 7.87 -6.66 -24.41
CA GLY A 23 8.63 -5.89 -25.38
C GLY A 23 8.59 -4.36 -25.18
N VAL A 24 7.81 -3.85 -24.22
CA VAL A 24 7.74 -2.42 -23.88
C VAL A 24 8.55 -2.14 -22.63
N GLY A 25 9.49 -1.19 -22.68
CA GLY A 25 10.28 -0.74 -21.54
C GLY A 25 9.58 0.37 -20.76
N TYR A 26 9.32 0.13 -19.50
CA TYR A 26 8.74 1.11 -18.58
C TYR A 26 9.82 1.67 -17.65
N GLU A 27 10.05 2.99 -17.72
CA GLU A 27 10.88 3.67 -16.72
C GLU A 27 10.05 3.92 -15.47
N VAL A 28 10.58 3.49 -14.31
CA VAL A 28 9.92 3.56 -13.01
C VAL A 28 10.85 4.23 -12.01
N HIS A 29 10.37 5.26 -11.32
CA HIS A 29 11.06 5.83 -10.17
C HIS A 29 10.92 4.89 -8.97
N ILE A 30 12.02 4.47 -8.39
CA ILE A 30 12.04 3.55 -7.25
C ILE A 30 12.80 4.19 -6.08
N PRO A 31 12.41 3.94 -4.81
CA PRO A 31 13.22 4.34 -3.67
C PRO A 31 14.45 3.44 -3.54
N VAL A 32 15.47 3.93 -2.82
CA VAL A 32 16.72 3.18 -2.57
C VAL A 32 16.42 1.82 -1.97
N THR A 33 15.51 1.75 -1.01
CA THR A 33 15.08 0.51 -0.35
C THR A 33 14.50 -0.53 -1.31
N THR A 34 13.85 -0.09 -2.38
CA THR A 34 13.36 -0.99 -3.46
C THR A 34 14.52 -1.40 -4.37
N ALA A 35 15.41 -0.45 -4.75
CA ALA A 35 16.55 -0.76 -5.61
C ALA A 35 17.47 -1.85 -5.00
N GLU A 36 17.66 -1.81 -3.68
CA GLU A 36 18.45 -2.81 -2.93
C GLU A 36 17.84 -4.22 -2.95
N ARG A 37 16.51 -4.31 -3.15
CA ARG A 37 15.79 -5.60 -3.21
C ARG A 37 15.64 -6.15 -4.63
N LEU A 38 15.85 -5.31 -5.65
CA LEU A 38 15.82 -5.78 -7.03
C LEU A 38 17.06 -6.63 -7.32
N GLY A 39 16.86 -7.65 -8.11
CA GLY A 39 17.96 -8.48 -8.61
C GLY A 39 18.87 -7.72 -9.61
N GLY A 40 19.87 -8.40 -10.14
CA GLY A 40 20.72 -7.87 -11.19
C GLY A 40 19.95 -7.62 -12.50
N VAL A 41 20.51 -6.78 -13.37
CA VAL A 41 20.00 -6.57 -14.73
C VAL A 41 19.84 -7.92 -15.44
N GLY A 42 18.70 -8.13 -16.06
CA GLY A 42 18.31 -9.38 -16.70
C GLY A 42 17.40 -10.30 -15.84
N SER A 43 17.26 -10.04 -14.53
CA SER A 43 16.36 -10.82 -13.67
C SER A 43 14.88 -10.48 -13.92
N GLU A 44 14.01 -11.45 -13.64
CA GLU A 44 12.56 -11.21 -13.55
C GLU A 44 12.23 -10.45 -12.27
N VAL A 45 11.46 -9.39 -12.40
CA VAL A 45 11.07 -8.53 -11.27
C VAL A 45 9.59 -8.23 -11.30
N VAL A 46 9.03 -8.00 -10.12
CA VAL A 46 7.67 -7.48 -9.94
C VAL A 46 7.75 -6.18 -9.14
N LEU A 47 7.19 -5.11 -9.68
CA LEU A 47 7.05 -3.84 -9.00
C LEU A 47 5.58 -3.49 -8.83
N HIS A 48 5.20 -3.10 -7.63
CA HIS A 48 3.90 -2.49 -7.35
C HIS A 48 3.97 -1.00 -7.64
N THR A 49 3.15 -0.49 -8.57
CA THR A 49 3.32 0.84 -9.12
C THR A 49 2.18 1.78 -8.77
N HIS A 50 2.52 3.04 -8.57
CA HIS A 50 1.60 4.16 -8.45
C HIS A 50 1.89 5.14 -9.59
N GLN A 51 0.87 5.41 -10.42
CA GLN A 51 1.01 6.30 -11.57
C GLN A 51 0.49 7.69 -11.23
N VAL A 52 1.31 8.70 -11.47
CA VAL A 52 0.95 10.11 -11.30
C VAL A 52 0.85 10.75 -12.67
N PHE A 53 -0.32 11.32 -12.95
CA PHE A 53 -0.58 12.13 -14.14
C PHE A 53 -0.57 13.60 -13.76
N ARG A 54 0.08 14.42 -14.59
CA ARG A 54 0.00 15.88 -14.59
C ARG A 54 -0.28 16.34 -16.00
N GLU A 55 -0.61 17.61 -16.17
CA GLU A 55 -0.90 18.19 -17.49
C GLU A 55 0.27 18.03 -18.46
N ASP A 56 1.49 18.13 -17.96
CA ASP A 56 2.75 18.15 -18.74
C ASP A 56 3.59 16.87 -18.60
N SER A 57 3.22 15.94 -17.72
CA SER A 57 4.07 14.80 -17.42
C SER A 57 3.29 13.58 -16.87
N GLN A 58 3.87 12.42 -17.11
CA GLN A 58 3.44 11.15 -16.55
C GLN A 58 4.64 10.51 -15.85
N ALA A 59 4.44 9.97 -14.66
CA ALA A 59 5.48 9.29 -13.92
C ALA A 59 4.95 8.02 -13.25
N LEU A 60 5.75 6.95 -13.28
CA LEU A 60 5.51 5.73 -12.53
C LEU A 60 6.45 5.70 -11.31
N TYR A 61 5.89 5.39 -10.17
CA TYR A 61 6.61 5.17 -8.91
C TYR A 61 6.43 3.72 -8.52
N GLY A 62 7.52 2.98 -8.29
CA GLY A 62 7.51 1.54 -8.06
C GLY A 62 8.11 1.15 -6.72
N PHE A 63 7.52 0.13 -6.13
CA PHE A 63 7.85 -0.37 -4.81
C PHE A 63 7.94 -1.90 -4.82
N ALA A 64 8.71 -2.45 -3.87
CA ALA A 64 8.87 -3.90 -3.75
C ALA A 64 7.60 -4.59 -3.22
N THR A 65 6.76 -3.87 -2.46
CA THR A 65 5.51 -4.42 -1.90
C THR A 65 4.30 -3.53 -2.20
N ALA A 66 3.11 -4.14 -2.17
CA ALA A 66 1.84 -3.41 -2.33
C ALA A 66 1.62 -2.41 -1.18
N GLU A 67 2.02 -2.78 0.04
CA GLU A 67 1.87 -1.91 1.21
C GLU A 67 2.73 -0.65 1.12
N GLU A 68 3.96 -0.77 0.58
CA GLU A 68 4.81 0.41 0.34
C GLU A 68 4.17 1.34 -0.68
N ARG A 69 3.63 0.80 -1.78
CA ARG A 69 2.90 1.56 -2.79
C ARG A 69 1.67 2.26 -2.21
N ASP A 70 0.86 1.55 -1.41
CA ASP A 70 -0.38 2.07 -0.84
C ASP A 70 -0.08 3.17 0.20
N PHE A 71 0.96 2.98 1.00
CA PHE A 71 1.39 4.01 1.93
C PHE A 71 1.97 5.24 1.22
N PHE A 72 2.72 5.05 0.13
CA PHE A 72 3.17 6.15 -0.71
C PHE A 72 1.99 6.95 -1.30
N ALA A 73 1.00 6.25 -1.86
CA ALA A 73 -0.21 6.88 -2.38
C ALA A 73 -0.93 7.68 -1.29
N LEU A 74 -1.09 7.10 -0.10
CA LEU A 74 -1.70 7.75 1.05
C LEU A 74 -0.96 9.04 1.46
N VAL A 75 0.39 9.01 1.51
CA VAL A 75 1.22 10.18 1.83
C VAL A 75 1.01 11.28 0.79
N VAL A 76 1.09 10.94 -0.49
CA VAL A 76 0.99 11.92 -1.59
C VAL A 76 -0.41 12.53 -1.69
N GLU A 77 -1.47 11.74 -1.44
CA GLU A 77 -2.85 12.19 -1.56
C GLU A 77 -3.35 12.96 -0.34
N LYS A 78 -2.90 12.60 0.86
CA LYS A 78 -3.47 13.14 2.11
C LYS A 78 -2.63 14.20 2.77
N VAL A 79 -1.31 14.16 2.59
CA VAL A 79 -0.42 15.11 3.29
C VAL A 79 -0.14 16.32 2.43
N SER A 80 -0.74 17.44 2.79
CA SER A 80 -0.51 18.72 2.10
C SER A 80 0.96 19.14 2.20
N GLY A 81 1.57 19.46 1.06
CA GLY A 81 2.97 19.88 0.97
C GLY A 81 3.97 18.72 0.78
N ILE A 82 3.51 17.48 0.70
CA ILE A 82 4.33 16.33 0.31
C ILE A 82 3.90 15.85 -1.07
N GLY A 83 4.73 16.17 -2.06
CA GLY A 83 4.57 15.62 -3.40
C GLY A 83 5.33 14.31 -3.59
N PRO A 84 5.18 13.64 -4.76
CA PRO A 84 5.81 12.36 -5.04
C PRO A 84 7.33 12.36 -4.84
N LYS A 85 8.02 13.43 -5.22
CA LYS A 85 9.49 13.55 -5.06
C LYS A 85 9.91 13.53 -3.59
N THR A 86 9.20 14.26 -2.74
CA THR A 86 9.47 14.31 -1.29
C THR A 86 9.11 12.98 -0.63
N ALA A 87 7.98 12.38 -1.01
CA ALA A 87 7.59 11.06 -0.54
C ALA A 87 8.64 9.99 -0.92
N MET A 88 9.19 10.01 -2.14
CA MET A 88 10.29 9.12 -2.53
C MET A 88 11.53 9.28 -1.64
N GLY A 89 11.82 10.50 -1.19
CA GLY A 89 12.89 10.76 -0.22
C GLY A 89 12.66 10.07 1.13
N LEU A 90 11.39 10.08 1.63
CA LEU A 90 11.01 9.33 2.84
C LEU A 90 11.28 7.84 2.70
N PHE A 91 10.76 7.21 1.64
CA PHE A 91 10.89 5.77 1.39
C PHE A 91 12.33 5.35 1.06
N SER A 92 13.16 6.26 0.56
CA SER A 92 14.58 6.00 0.34
C SER A 92 15.41 6.05 1.62
N ARG A 93 14.92 6.76 2.65
CA ARG A 93 15.62 6.95 3.93
C ARG A 93 15.17 5.96 4.99
N LEU A 94 13.86 5.67 5.03
CA LEU A 94 13.25 4.89 6.10
C LEU A 94 12.47 3.70 5.49
N PRO A 95 12.70 2.48 5.98
CA PRO A 95 11.83 1.34 5.69
C PRO A 95 10.39 1.63 6.13
N LEU A 96 9.40 1.02 5.46
CA LEU A 96 7.98 1.27 5.72
C LEU A 96 7.59 1.05 7.19
N ALA A 97 8.11 -0.01 7.84
CA ALA A 97 7.84 -0.29 9.25
C ALA A 97 8.28 0.85 10.16
N THR A 98 9.52 1.35 9.95
CA THR A 98 10.09 2.49 10.70
C THR A 98 9.28 3.76 10.44
N LEU A 99 8.86 3.99 9.20
CA LEU A 99 8.06 5.14 8.83
C LEU A 99 6.68 5.12 9.50
N ARG A 100 5.99 3.98 9.48
CA ARG A 100 4.72 3.78 10.20
C ARG A 100 4.87 4.00 11.69
N GLN A 101 5.92 3.44 12.29
CA GLN A 101 6.19 3.62 13.71
C GLN A 101 6.46 5.09 14.06
N ALA A 102 7.29 5.81 13.29
CA ALA A 102 7.57 7.22 13.50
C ALA A 102 6.29 8.08 13.44
N VAL A 103 5.36 7.76 12.55
CA VAL A 103 4.05 8.43 12.49
C VAL A 103 3.20 8.10 13.72
N ALA A 104 3.13 6.82 14.12
CA ALA A 104 2.34 6.38 15.26
C ALA A 104 2.82 6.97 16.59
N THR A 105 4.14 7.05 16.78
CA THR A 105 4.78 7.60 17.98
C THR A 105 5.03 9.11 17.92
N ALA A 106 4.67 9.76 16.81
CA ALA A 106 4.91 11.18 16.55
C ALA A 106 6.41 11.56 16.68
N ASP A 107 7.30 10.72 16.17
CA ASP A 107 8.74 11.02 16.14
C ASP A 107 9.06 12.06 15.05
N LEU A 108 8.80 13.31 15.40
CA LEU A 108 9.01 14.45 14.49
C LEU A 108 10.48 14.64 14.12
N ALA A 109 11.42 14.26 15.02
CA ALA A 109 12.85 14.41 14.78
C ALA A 109 13.32 13.44 13.67
N LEU A 110 12.90 12.18 13.74
CA LEU A 110 13.21 11.18 12.72
C LEU A 110 12.58 11.57 11.37
N LEU A 111 11.31 11.99 11.35
CA LEU A 111 10.63 12.39 10.12
C LEU A 111 11.26 13.64 9.49
N ALA A 112 11.64 14.64 10.29
CA ALA A 112 12.30 15.86 9.82
C ALA A 112 13.77 15.64 9.39
N SER A 113 14.37 14.50 9.72
CA SER A 113 15.70 14.13 9.20
C SER A 113 15.69 13.74 7.72
N CYS A 114 14.50 13.52 7.15
CA CYS A 114 14.35 13.12 5.75
C CYS A 114 14.45 14.33 4.82
N PRO A 115 15.13 14.22 3.66
CA PRO A 115 15.29 15.33 2.73
C PRO A 115 13.94 15.90 2.26
N GLY A 116 13.79 17.22 2.33
CA GLY A 116 12.57 17.92 1.91
C GLY A 116 11.43 17.91 2.94
N ILE A 117 11.67 17.39 4.15
CA ILE A 117 10.71 17.41 5.25
C ILE A 117 11.22 18.32 6.37
N GLY A 118 10.56 19.46 6.55
CA GLY A 118 10.80 20.34 7.68
C GLY A 118 9.88 19.99 8.86
N LYS A 119 10.10 20.64 10.01
CA LYS A 119 9.31 20.43 11.23
C LYS A 119 7.80 20.53 10.98
N LYS A 120 7.34 21.59 10.29
CA LYS A 120 5.92 21.77 9.96
C LYS A 120 5.34 20.66 9.08
N THR A 121 6.13 20.13 8.15
CA THR A 121 5.72 19.04 7.27
C THR A 121 5.67 17.72 8.04
N ALA A 122 6.61 17.48 8.97
CA ALA A 122 6.59 16.33 9.86
C ALA A 122 5.37 16.33 10.78
N GLU A 123 5.02 17.48 11.37
CA GLU A 123 3.81 17.66 12.18
C GLU A 123 2.53 17.34 11.39
N ARG A 124 2.42 17.84 10.14
CA ARG A 124 1.29 17.54 9.25
C ARG A 124 1.23 16.05 8.90
N LEU A 125 2.38 15.46 8.58
CA LEU A 125 2.45 14.02 8.23
C LEU A 125 1.91 13.16 9.38
N VAL A 126 2.28 13.47 10.63
CA VAL A 126 1.73 12.81 11.81
C VAL A 126 0.23 13.07 11.94
N LEU A 127 -0.22 14.34 11.84
CA LEU A 127 -1.62 14.70 12.00
C LEU A 127 -2.53 14.01 10.97
N ASP A 128 -2.12 14.03 9.70
CA ASP A 128 -2.95 13.53 8.59
C ASP A 128 -2.96 11.99 8.48
N LEU A 129 -1.91 11.33 9.01
CA LEU A 129 -1.75 9.88 8.86
C LEU A 129 -1.92 9.07 10.14
N ARG A 130 -1.83 9.65 11.34
CA ARG A 130 -1.87 8.93 12.61
C ARG A 130 -3.06 7.98 12.73
N ASP A 131 -4.26 8.45 12.37
CA ASP A 131 -5.48 7.65 12.44
C ASP A 131 -5.57 6.58 11.33
N LYS A 132 -4.77 6.72 10.27
CA LYS A 132 -4.75 5.84 9.10
C LYS A 132 -3.60 4.82 9.15
N VAL A 133 -2.57 5.12 9.92
CA VAL A 133 -1.47 4.20 10.25
C VAL A 133 -1.90 3.28 11.40
N GLY A 134 -3.22 3.11 11.62
CA GLY A 134 -3.75 2.22 12.64
C GLY A 134 -2.89 0.98 12.71
N ILE A 135 -2.44 0.65 13.91
CA ILE A 135 -1.60 -0.47 14.27
C ILE A 135 -2.10 -1.72 13.53
N ALA A 136 -1.57 -1.97 12.35
CA ALA A 136 -1.53 -3.31 11.82
C ALA A 136 -0.54 -4.04 12.73
N ALA A 137 -1.05 -4.56 13.85
CA ALA A 137 -0.35 -5.52 14.66
C ALA A 137 -0.04 -6.71 13.74
N GLY A 138 1.24 -6.90 13.46
CA GLY A 138 1.70 -8.11 12.82
C GLY A 138 2.56 -7.89 11.60
N ASP A 139 3.83 -7.50 11.80
CA ASP A 139 4.92 -7.99 10.97
C ASP A 139 5.02 -9.51 11.17
N ALA A 140 4.18 -10.25 10.45
CA ALA A 140 4.47 -11.63 10.13
C ALA A 140 5.03 -11.63 8.71
N PRO A 141 6.20 -12.25 8.43
CA PRO A 141 6.68 -12.41 7.07
C PRO A 141 5.60 -13.13 6.26
N ALA A 142 5.32 -12.63 5.07
CA ALA A 142 4.35 -13.22 4.15
C ALA A 142 4.71 -14.70 3.94
N ALA A 143 4.07 -15.57 4.68
CA ALA A 143 4.02 -16.98 4.38
C ALA A 143 3.16 -17.17 3.10
N PRO A 144 3.50 -18.15 2.23
CA PRO A 144 2.75 -18.39 1.02
C PRO A 144 1.28 -18.66 1.37
N ALA A 145 0.38 -18.05 0.61
CA ALA A 145 -1.06 -18.06 0.71
C ALA A 145 -1.66 -19.23 1.52
N ALA A 146 -1.82 -19.03 2.82
CA ALA A 146 -2.69 -19.87 3.61
C ALA A 146 -4.14 -19.44 3.34
N PHE A 147 -5.03 -20.42 3.16
CA PHE A 147 -6.46 -20.22 2.96
C PHE A 147 -7.03 -19.23 4.00
N PRO A 148 -7.89 -18.27 3.61
CA PRO A 148 -8.43 -17.26 4.51
C PRO A 148 -9.12 -17.95 5.69
N SER A 149 -8.72 -17.56 6.92
CA SER A 149 -9.42 -18.03 8.12
C SER A 149 -10.81 -17.40 8.16
N ALA A 150 -11.77 -18.03 8.84
CA ALA A 150 -13.15 -17.53 8.96
C ALA A 150 -13.20 -16.08 9.52
N ALA A 151 -12.24 -15.68 10.35
CA ALA A 151 -12.13 -14.32 10.86
C ALA A 151 -11.74 -13.30 9.77
N THR A 152 -10.86 -13.68 8.84
CA THR A 152 -10.46 -12.85 7.71
C THR A 152 -11.62 -12.69 6.72
N ALA A 153 -12.33 -13.79 6.40
CA ALA A 153 -13.47 -13.78 5.49
C ALA A 153 -14.63 -12.90 6.01
N ALA A 154 -14.89 -12.89 7.31
CA ALA A 154 -15.92 -12.03 7.90
C ALA A 154 -15.52 -10.54 7.83
N THR A 155 -14.26 -10.21 8.11
CA THR A 155 -13.74 -8.85 8.03
C THR A 155 -13.80 -8.33 6.59
N ASP A 156 -13.42 -9.14 5.62
CA ASP A 156 -13.46 -8.82 4.20
C ASP A 156 -14.91 -8.62 3.71
N ALA A 157 -15.84 -9.44 4.20
CA ALA A 157 -17.27 -9.31 3.87
C ALA A 157 -17.87 -8.01 4.44
N VAL A 158 -17.50 -7.60 5.67
CA VAL A 158 -17.92 -6.32 6.24
C VAL A 158 -17.38 -5.15 5.41
N ALA A 159 -16.09 -5.18 5.07
CA ALA A 159 -15.46 -4.15 4.24
C ALA A 159 -16.14 -4.03 2.86
N ALA A 160 -16.48 -5.16 2.24
CA ALA A 160 -17.18 -5.18 0.96
C ALA A 160 -18.58 -4.56 1.07
N LEU A 161 -19.38 -4.89 2.11
CA LEU A 161 -20.70 -4.31 2.32
C LEU A 161 -20.65 -2.79 2.59
N VAL A 162 -19.63 -2.33 3.33
CA VAL A 162 -19.39 -0.90 3.55
C VAL A 162 -19.04 -0.20 2.25
N ALA A 163 -18.21 -0.80 1.40
CA ALA A 163 -17.89 -0.28 0.06
C ALA A 163 -19.12 -0.20 -0.86
N LEU A 164 -20.10 -1.09 -0.66
CA LEU A 164 -21.40 -1.08 -1.35
C LEU A 164 -22.41 -0.09 -0.75
N GLY A 165 -22.00 0.72 0.25
CA GLY A 165 -22.83 1.78 0.83
C GLY A 165 -23.59 1.40 2.10
N THR A 166 -23.40 0.19 2.65
CA THR A 166 -24.03 -0.21 3.92
C THR A 166 -23.29 0.44 5.10
N LYS A 167 -24.02 0.91 6.11
CA LYS A 167 -23.39 1.46 7.33
C LYS A 167 -22.59 0.37 8.07
N ALA A 168 -21.41 0.70 8.60
CA ALA A 168 -20.51 -0.27 9.21
C ALA A 168 -21.16 -1.15 10.30
N ALA A 169 -21.97 -0.55 11.19
CA ALA A 169 -22.69 -1.29 12.23
C ALA A 169 -23.74 -2.27 11.67
N GLU A 170 -24.37 -1.92 10.56
CA GLU A 170 -25.35 -2.76 9.87
C GLU A 170 -24.65 -3.87 9.08
N ALA A 171 -23.55 -3.56 8.40
CA ALA A 171 -22.72 -4.53 7.70
C ALA A 171 -22.20 -5.62 8.66
N ASP A 172 -21.68 -5.25 9.83
CA ASP A 172 -21.24 -6.19 10.86
C ASP A 172 -22.37 -7.11 11.33
N LYS A 173 -23.58 -6.56 11.58
CA LYS A 173 -24.75 -7.34 11.96
C LYS A 173 -25.17 -8.33 10.88
N LEU A 174 -25.20 -7.91 9.61
CA LEU A 174 -25.57 -8.75 8.47
C LEU A 174 -24.56 -9.89 8.25
N VAL A 175 -23.26 -9.58 8.33
CA VAL A 175 -22.21 -10.60 8.17
C VAL A 175 -22.24 -11.62 9.31
N ARG A 176 -22.46 -11.22 10.56
CA ARG A 176 -22.62 -12.16 11.69
C ARG A 176 -23.82 -13.08 11.48
N ALA A 177 -24.94 -12.54 11.02
CA ALA A 177 -26.14 -13.34 10.73
C ALA A 177 -25.90 -14.32 9.54
N ALA A 178 -25.17 -13.86 8.52
CA ALA A 178 -24.78 -14.70 7.38
C ALA A 178 -23.82 -15.81 7.81
N LEU A 179 -22.82 -15.50 8.64
CA LEU A 179 -21.85 -16.46 9.17
C LEU A 179 -22.52 -17.55 10.02
N ALA A 180 -23.50 -17.19 10.84
CA ALA A 180 -24.28 -18.13 11.63
C ALA A 180 -25.08 -19.13 10.79
N LYS A 181 -25.49 -18.75 9.57
CA LYS A 181 -26.21 -19.60 8.61
C LYS A 181 -25.28 -20.42 7.72
N ALA A 182 -24.21 -19.81 7.24
CA ALA A 182 -23.30 -20.42 6.25
C ALA A 182 -22.18 -21.27 6.89
N GLY A 183 -21.94 -21.10 8.18
CA GLY A 183 -20.89 -21.82 8.91
C GLY A 183 -19.51 -21.19 8.84
N PRO A 184 -18.54 -21.68 9.65
CA PRO A 184 -17.22 -21.07 9.81
C PRO A 184 -16.29 -21.19 8.60
N SER A 185 -16.61 -22.01 7.61
CA SER A 185 -15.84 -22.19 6.39
C SER A 185 -16.34 -21.34 5.21
N ALA A 186 -17.33 -20.45 5.45
CA ALA A 186 -17.88 -19.60 4.39
C ALA A 186 -16.85 -18.57 3.91
N THR A 187 -16.74 -18.40 2.60
CA THR A 187 -15.88 -17.38 1.98
C THR A 187 -16.52 -15.99 2.11
N ALA A 188 -15.71 -14.93 1.97
CA ALA A 188 -16.20 -13.56 1.99
C ALA A 188 -17.32 -13.30 0.96
N ASP A 189 -17.19 -13.84 -0.26
CA ASP A 189 -18.20 -13.75 -1.32
C ASP A 189 -19.53 -14.39 -0.91
N GLN A 190 -19.48 -15.58 -0.31
CA GLN A 190 -20.67 -16.27 0.19
C GLN A 190 -21.36 -15.48 1.31
N LEU A 191 -20.57 -14.88 2.21
CA LEU A 191 -21.10 -14.06 3.30
C LEU A 191 -21.75 -12.78 2.77
N VAL A 192 -21.14 -12.14 1.77
CA VAL A 192 -21.70 -10.93 1.13
C VAL A 192 -23.01 -11.27 0.42
N ARG A 193 -23.07 -12.35 -0.36
CA ARG A 193 -24.31 -12.79 -1.04
C ARG A 193 -25.41 -13.13 -0.03
N ALA A 194 -25.09 -13.88 1.01
CA ALA A 194 -26.06 -14.22 2.05
C ALA A 194 -26.56 -12.98 2.83
N ALA A 195 -25.69 -11.98 3.05
CA ALA A 195 -26.04 -10.73 3.68
C ALA A 195 -26.95 -9.84 2.82
N LEU A 196 -26.80 -9.92 1.49
CA LEU A 196 -27.62 -9.19 0.51
C LEU A 196 -28.91 -9.94 0.13
N GLY A 197 -29.18 -11.11 0.72
CA GLY A 197 -30.38 -11.89 0.46
C GLY A 197 -30.41 -12.60 -0.90
N ARG A 198 -29.23 -12.89 -1.46
CA ARG A 198 -29.03 -13.57 -2.75
C ARG A 198 -28.34 -14.90 -2.58
#